data_c470aa961d99e5a8362dd1bcdad22c12
#
_entry.id   c470aa961d99e5a8362dd1bcdad22c12
#
_cell.length_a   1.000
_cell.length_b   1.000
_cell.length_c   1.000
_cell.angle_alpha   90.00
_cell.angle_beta   90.00
_cell.angle_gamma   90.00
#
_symmetry.space_group_name_H-M   'P 1'
#
loop_
_entity.id
_entity.type
_entity.pdbx_description
1 polymer ?
#
loop_
_entity_poly.entity_id
_entity_poly.type
_entity_poly.pdbx_seq_one_letter_code
_entity_poly.pdbx_strand_id
1 'polypeptide(L)'
;MLIGGVVLTGLVMSVNDDRVEDLRRRKSQAAGGGGQARVSAQHAKGKMTARERIESLLDDGSFMEVDTLVEHRCRDFEMDRNVIPGDGVVCGHGTIDGRVVYCFAQDFTVYGGSLGEMHGLKICKILDMALKTGAPVIGLNDSGGARIQEGVASLGSYAEIFFRNVRASGVIPQISVIMGPCAGGAVYSPAITDFVVMVDKTSHMFITGPEVIKTVTNEEVSFEDLGGASTHATKSGVTHFTAQDPDEALSIVRELVGFMPSNNLEKPPISGTSDPLDRSCDGLDKLVPIDPSQPYDITMAIEEILDDGAFLEVQAGFAGNIVVGFGRLGGHTIGVVGNQPSVLAGCLDIDASIKGARFVRFCDAFNIPLLTFVDVPGFLPGASQEWGGIIRHGAKLLYAYAEATVPKLTVITRKAYGGAYDVMSSKHIRGDYNIAWPTAQLAVMGAEGAVQIIHRKRIATSGNPEQERDRLVDDYEETFANPYPVSYTHLTLPTKA
;
A
#
# COMPACT_ATOMS: atom_id res chain seq x y z
N MET A 1 15.40 -10.93 47.26
CA MET A 1 16.75 -11.08 47.80
C MET A 1 17.54 -9.89 47.29
N LEU A 2 17.60 -8.81 48.10
CA LEU A 2 18.32 -7.59 47.82
C LEU A 2 19.83 -7.87 48.08
N ILE A 3 20.62 -7.85 47.02
CA ILE A 3 22.08 -7.86 47.16
C ILE A 3 22.53 -6.45 46.83
N GLY A 4 23.18 -5.84 47.84
CA GLY A 4 23.54 -4.45 47.90
C GLY A 4 24.41 -3.92 46.77
N GLY A 5 23.86 -2.94 46.08
CA GLY A 5 24.50 -2.18 45.02
C GLY A 5 25.04 -0.84 45.51
N VAL A 6 25.91 -0.77 46.54
CA VAL A 6 26.42 0.51 47.00
C VAL A 6 27.96 0.58 47.11
N VAL A 7 28.72 -0.49 46.85
CA VAL A 7 30.17 -0.49 47.05
C VAL A 7 31.01 -0.48 45.75
N LEU A 8 30.40 -0.55 44.59
CA LEU A 8 31.14 -0.55 43.30
C LEU A 8 31.22 0.81 42.58
N THR A 9 30.58 1.84 43.10
CA THR A 9 30.52 3.15 42.43
C THR A 9 31.70 4.08 42.75
N GLY A 10 32.49 3.82 43.78
CA GLY A 10 33.53 4.78 44.22
C GLY A 10 34.94 4.55 43.72
N LEU A 11 35.29 3.36 43.21
CA LEU A 11 36.67 3.07 42.77
C LEU A 11 36.84 2.79 41.28
N VAL A 12 35.75 2.68 40.51
CA VAL A 12 35.79 2.43 39.07
C VAL A 12 35.68 3.74 38.26
N MET A 13 35.22 4.82 38.86
CA MET A 13 34.97 6.08 38.15
C MET A 13 36.27 6.79 37.66
N SER A 14 37.38 6.71 38.33
CA SER A 14 38.58 7.50 37.97
C SER A 14 39.38 6.96 36.77
N VAL A 15 39.19 5.70 36.37
CA VAL A 15 39.92 5.11 35.20
C VAL A 15 39.02 5.03 33.97
N ASN A 16 37.69 5.15 34.12
CA ASN A 16 36.71 5.05 33.02
C ASN A 16 36.11 6.40 32.58
N ASP A 17 36.32 7.49 33.31
CA ASP A 17 35.70 8.79 32.99
C ASP A 17 36.11 9.28 31.59
N ASP A 18 37.40 9.22 31.25
CA ASP A 18 37.88 9.60 29.90
C ASP A 18 37.28 8.73 28.78
N ARG A 19 37.12 7.43 29.03
CA ARG A 19 36.55 6.50 28.05
C ARG A 19 35.04 6.70 27.88
N VAL A 20 34.32 6.98 28.94
CA VAL A 20 32.90 7.29 28.93
C VAL A 20 32.67 8.63 28.22
N GLU A 21 33.53 9.61 28.46
CA GLU A 21 33.46 10.90 27.77
C GLU A 21 33.80 10.76 26.28
N ASP A 22 34.79 9.95 25.89
CA ASP A 22 35.06 9.63 24.49
C ASP A 22 33.87 8.95 23.81
N LEU A 23 33.21 7.99 24.48
CA LEU A 23 32.00 7.38 23.97
C LEU A 23 30.86 8.39 23.76
N ARG A 24 30.65 9.28 24.75
CA ARG A 24 29.64 10.35 24.63
C ARG A 24 29.94 11.29 23.46
N ARG A 25 31.18 11.68 23.31
CA ARG A 25 31.64 12.52 22.20
C ARG A 25 31.39 11.85 20.85
N ARG A 26 31.75 10.57 20.69
CA ARG A 26 31.49 9.79 19.44
C ARG A 26 29.99 9.64 19.15
N LYS A 27 29.17 9.38 20.15
CA LYS A 27 27.72 9.34 20.00
C LYS A 27 27.16 10.70 19.61
N SER A 28 27.62 11.78 20.22
CA SER A 28 27.21 13.14 19.85
C SER A 28 27.64 13.50 18.42
N GLN A 29 28.81 13.06 17.98
CA GLN A 29 29.28 13.24 16.61
C GLN A 29 28.39 12.48 15.61
N ALA A 30 28.06 11.22 15.90
CA ALA A 30 27.14 10.43 15.09
C ALA A 30 25.74 11.06 15.01
N ALA A 31 25.23 11.59 16.13
CA ALA A 31 23.94 12.28 16.18
C ALA A 31 23.93 13.58 15.35
N GLY A 32 25.08 14.23 15.18
CA GLY A 32 25.21 15.45 14.37
C GLY A 32 25.17 15.23 12.85
N GLY A 33 25.13 13.98 12.38
CA GLY A 33 25.09 13.64 10.97
C GLY A 33 26.19 14.32 10.15
N GLY A 34 25.83 14.94 9.03
CA GLY A 34 26.76 15.69 8.16
C GLY A 34 27.20 17.04 8.69
N GLY A 35 26.83 17.39 9.94
CA GLY A 35 27.18 18.64 10.63
C GLY A 35 26.17 19.77 10.44
N GLN A 36 26.25 20.77 11.33
CA GLN A 36 25.26 21.83 11.50
C GLN A 36 24.90 22.56 10.19
N ALA A 37 25.86 22.84 9.34
CA ALA A 37 25.62 23.58 8.09
C ALA A 37 24.72 22.78 7.14
N ARG A 38 24.95 21.47 7.03
CA ARG A 38 24.12 20.58 6.17
C ARG A 38 22.75 20.32 6.78
N VAL A 39 22.66 20.18 8.11
CA VAL A 39 21.38 20.07 8.82
C VAL A 39 20.55 21.34 8.61
N SER A 40 21.14 22.54 8.78
CA SER A 40 20.42 23.80 8.52
C SER A 40 19.95 23.92 7.06
N ALA A 41 20.75 23.46 6.10
CA ALA A 41 20.36 23.43 4.69
C ALA A 41 19.22 22.42 4.40
N GLN A 42 19.12 21.33 5.17
CA GLN A 42 18.01 20.36 5.11
C GLN A 42 16.72 21.00 5.63
N HIS A 43 16.78 21.63 6.80
CA HIS A 43 15.63 22.34 7.38
C HIS A 43 15.14 23.50 6.50
N ALA A 44 16.06 24.26 5.88
CA ALA A 44 15.70 25.34 4.95
C ALA A 44 14.88 24.87 3.74
N LYS A 45 14.89 23.57 3.42
CA LYS A 45 14.08 22.93 2.39
C LYS A 45 12.77 22.33 2.93
N GLY A 46 12.43 22.58 4.19
CA GLY A 46 11.24 21.99 4.83
C GLY A 46 11.38 20.50 5.14
N LYS A 47 12.62 19.96 5.19
CA LYS A 47 12.88 18.54 5.40
C LYS A 47 13.42 18.27 6.80
N MET A 48 12.92 17.27 7.47
CA MET A 48 13.45 16.72 8.70
C MET A 48 14.78 15.99 8.46
N THR A 49 15.66 15.95 9.47
CA THR A 49 16.81 15.02 9.51
C THR A 49 16.36 13.58 9.70
N ALA A 50 17.23 12.62 9.42
CA ALA A 50 16.93 11.19 9.62
C ALA A 50 16.52 10.88 11.06
N ARG A 51 17.15 11.51 12.04
CA ARG A 51 16.84 11.30 13.46
C ARG A 51 15.49 11.88 13.85
N GLU A 52 15.21 13.11 13.47
CA GLU A 52 13.92 13.76 13.70
C GLU A 52 12.75 12.93 13.13
N ARG A 53 12.92 12.37 11.92
CA ARG A 53 11.93 11.49 11.30
C ARG A 53 11.63 10.26 12.15
N ILE A 54 12.66 9.60 12.70
CA ILE A 54 12.49 8.44 13.57
C ILE A 54 11.82 8.82 14.90
N GLU A 55 12.25 9.94 15.50
CA GLU A 55 11.70 10.43 16.76
C GLU A 55 10.22 10.83 16.62
N SER A 56 9.83 11.42 15.47
CA SER A 56 8.42 11.74 15.18
C SER A 56 7.58 10.50 14.82
N LEU A 57 8.19 9.45 14.27
CA LEU A 57 7.48 8.22 13.90
C LEU A 57 7.12 7.37 15.12
N LEU A 58 8.06 7.23 16.06
CA LEU A 58 7.98 6.28 17.16
C LEU A 58 7.36 6.91 18.40
N ASP A 59 6.89 6.07 19.31
CA ASP A 59 6.44 6.51 20.62
C ASP A 59 7.59 7.16 21.40
N ASP A 60 7.28 8.21 22.15
CA ASP A 60 8.28 9.00 22.88
C ASP A 60 9.22 8.14 23.74
N GLY A 61 10.53 8.31 23.52
CA GLY A 61 11.56 7.62 24.26
C GLY A 61 11.71 6.12 24.00
N SER A 62 10.96 5.56 23.04
CA SER A 62 11.01 4.12 22.71
C SER A 62 12.18 3.75 21.81
N PHE A 63 12.81 4.71 21.12
CA PHE A 63 13.84 4.43 20.13
C PHE A 63 15.12 3.87 20.71
N MET A 64 15.53 2.70 20.23
CA MET A 64 16.79 2.03 20.53
C MET A 64 17.64 1.95 19.26
N GLU A 65 18.62 2.83 19.14
CA GLU A 65 19.51 2.89 17.99
C GLU A 65 20.52 1.73 18.00
N VAL A 66 20.75 1.17 16.80
CA VAL A 66 21.70 0.08 16.55
C VAL A 66 22.80 0.57 15.63
N ASP A 67 24.05 0.14 15.89
CA ASP A 67 25.22 0.41 15.05
C ASP A 67 25.53 1.92 14.84
N THR A 68 25.29 2.73 15.86
CA THR A 68 25.49 4.19 15.85
C THR A 68 26.92 4.60 15.41
N LEU A 69 27.95 3.81 15.76
CA LEU A 69 29.36 4.12 15.56
C LEU A 69 29.98 3.40 14.34
N VAL A 70 29.16 2.76 13.50
CA VAL A 70 29.64 2.13 12.26
C VAL A 70 30.12 3.21 11.29
N GLU A 71 31.25 2.95 10.62
CA GLU A 71 31.89 3.83 9.65
C GLU A 71 32.08 3.07 8.33
N HIS A 72 32.13 3.80 7.20
CA HIS A 72 32.49 3.20 5.92
C HIS A 72 33.93 2.67 5.89
N ARG A 73 34.20 1.75 4.99
CA ARG A 73 35.53 1.12 4.82
C ARG A 73 36.30 1.64 3.60
N CYS A 74 35.67 2.52 2.82
CA CYS A 74 36.27 3.07 1.62
C CYS A 74 37.46 3.97 1.96
N ARG A 75 38.57 3.76 1.22
CA ARG A 75 39.79 4.56 1.33
C ARG A 75 40.14 5.33 0.06
N ASP A 76 39.45 5.00 -1.04
CA ASP A 76 39.64 5.65 -2.32
C ASP A 76 38.94 7.02 -2.34
N PHE A 77 39.33 7.88 -3.27
CA PHE A 77 38.74 9.21 -3.46
C PHE A 77 38.74 10.08 -2.18
N GLU A 78 39.78 9.96 -1.36
CA GLU A 78 39.96 10.70 -0.08
C GLU A 78 38.82 10.44 0.95
N MET A 79 38.08 9.36 0.81
CA MET A 79 37.00 8.98 1.75
C MET A 79 37.57 8.74 3.18
N ASP A 80 38.78 8.21 3.29
CA ASP A 80 39.49 8.01 4.58
C ASP A 80 39.70 9.28 5.40
N ARG A 81 39.66 10.47 4.77
CA ARG A 81 39.80 11.78 5.44
C ARG A 81 38.47 12.36 5.90
N ASN A 82 37.35 11.79 5.46
CA ASN A 82 36.01 12.30 5.74
C ASN A 82 35.12 11.19 6.28
N VAL A 83 35.46 10.65 7.44
CA VAL A 83 34.73 9.57 8.09
C VAL A 83 33.64 10.13 8.99
N ILE A 84 32.38 9.75 8.75
CA ILE A 84 31.24 10.19 9.55
C ILE A 84 30.61 8.94 10.19
N PRO A 85 30.57 8.87 11.54
CA PRO A 85 29.95 7.75 12.24
C PRO A 85 28.46 7.62 11.90
N GLY A 86 27.98 6.39 11.80
CA GLY A 86 26.63 6.08 11.38
C GLY A 86 26.48 5.84 9.87
N ASP A 87 27.50 6.21 9.08
CA ASP A 87 27.60 6.01 7.61
C ASP A 87 26.34 6.42 6.83
N GLY A 88 25.67 7.50 7.25
CA GLY A 88 24.53 8.09 6.53
C GLY A 88 23.21 7.34 6.67
N VAL A 89 23.08 6.45 7.65
CA VAL A 89 21.78 5.85 8.00
C VAL A 89 21.63 5.66 9.51
N VAL A 90 20.50 6.11 10.04
CA VAL A 90 20.08 5.86 11.43
C VAL A 90 19.19 4.61 11.43
N CYS A 91 19.53 3.61 12.22
CA CYS A 91 18.84 2.33 12.27
C CYS A 91 18.52 1.93 13.70
N GLY A 92 17.37 1.29 13.92
CA GLY A 92 17.01 0.79 15.22
C GLY A 92 15.61 0.20 15.27
N HIS A 93 15.08 0.13 16.47
CA HIS A 93 13.71 -0.29 16.73
C HIS A 93 13.10 0.60 17.82
N GLY A 94 11.79 0.61 17.89
CA GLY A 94 11.01 1.28 18.92
C GLY A 94 9.58 0.76 18.89
N THR A 95 8.65 1.57 19.35
CA THR A 95 7.22 1.19 19.33
C THR A 95 6.38 2.22 18.57
N ILE A 96 5.30 1.75 18.00
CA ILE A 96 4.16 2.55 17.52
C ILE A 96 2.93 2.02 18.24
N ASP A 97 2.29 2.87 19.04
CA ASP A 97 1.15 2.51 19.88
C ASP A 97 1.43 1.25 20.73
N GLY A 98 2.65 1.21 21.32
CA GLY A 98 3.14 0.11 22.16
C GLY A 98 3.59 -1.16 21.40
N ARG A 99 3.46 -1.22 20.08
CA ARG A 99 3.84 -2.38 19.24
C ARG A 99 5.24 -2.18 18.67
N VAL A 100 6.09 -3.20 18.78
CA VAL A 100 7.46 -3.16 18.28
C VAL A 100 7.49 -3.03 16.76
N VAL A 101 8.28 -2.06 16.28
CA VAL A 101 8.61 -1.88 14.86
C VAL A 101 10.10 -1.67 14.70
N TYR A 102 10.65 -2.11 13.57
CA TYR A 102 12.02 -1.81 13.18
C TYR A 102 12.00 -0.69 12.13
N CYS A 103 13.00 0.19 12.20
CA CYS A 103 13.09 1.30 11.26
C CYS A 103 14.53 1.62 10.87
N PHE A 104 14.66 2.21 9.70
CA PHE A 104 15.87 2.88 9.26
C PHE A 104 15.52 4.20 8.57
N ALA A 105 16.37 5.21 8.72
CA ALA A 105 16.22 6.51 8.05
C ALA A 105 17.54 6.90 7.38
N GLN A 106 17.50 7.14 6.08
CA GLN A 106 18.66 7.60 5.33
C GLN A 106 18.90 9.09 5.60
N ASP A 107 20.15 9.43 5.93
CA ASP A 107 20.55 10.80 6.26
C ASP A 107 21.15 11.49 5.03
N PHE A 108 20.35 12.31 4.39
CA PHE A 108 20.79 13.07 3.21
C PHE A 108 21.92 14.06 3.51
N THR A 109 22.12 14.44 4.78
CA THR A 109 23.23 15.32 5.20
C THR A 109 24.59 14.62 5.10
N VAL A 110 24.61 13.28 5.06
CA VAL A 110 25.80 12.45 4.96
C VAL A 110 25.89 11.84 3.57
N TYR A 111 26.82 12.30 2.75
CA TYR A 111 27.05 11.86 1.36
C TYR A 111 25.80 11.85 0.48
N GLY A 112 24.84 12.76 0.73
CA GLY A 112 23.56 12.79 0.00
C GLY A 112 22.69 11.55 0.22
N GLY A 113 22.81 10.91 1.39
CA GLY A 113 22.09 9.67 1.71
C GLY A 113 22.49 8.48 0.81
N SER A 114 23.59 8.58 0.05
CA SER A 114 24.02 7.52 -0.86
C SER A 114 24.43 6.26 -0.10
N LEU A 115 23.99 5.12 -0.60
CA LEU A 115 24.20 3.82 0.03
C LEU A 115 25.59 3.27 -0.30
N GLY A 116 26.42 3.14 0.73
CA GLY A 116 27.68 2.41 0.69
C GLY A 116 27.56 1.00 1.27
N GLU A 117 28.69 0.26 1.34
CA GLU A 117 28.69 -1.10 1.87
C GLU A 117 28.15 -1.15 3.31
N MET A 118 28.74 -0.37 4.21
CA MET A 118 28.37 -0.40 5.63
C MET A 118 26.99 0.17 5.89
N HIS A 119 26.59 1.20 5.15
CA HIS A 119 25.22 1.73 5.15
C HIS A 119 24.22 0.61 4.85
N GLY A 120 24.42 -0.13 3.74
CA GLY A 120 23.55 -1.23 3.36
C GLY A 120 23.55 -2.37 4.37
N LEU A 121 24.71 -2.75 4.93
CA LEU A 121 24.80 -3.80 5.94
C LEU A 121 24.05 -3.45 7.23
N LYS A 122 23.97 -2.17 7.62
CA LYS A 122 23.14 -1.72 8.74
C LYS A 122 21.65 -1.94 8.45
N ILE A 123 21.18 -1.58 7.24
CA ILE A 123 19.79 -1.84 6.82
C ILE A 123 19.51 -3.34 6.79
N CYS A 124 20.41 -4.15 6.24
CA CYS A 124 20.31 -5.60 6.23
C CYS A 124 20.14 -6.20 7.63
N LYS A 125 20.91 -5.68 8.58
CA LYS A 125 20.81 -6.11 9.99
C LYS A 125 19.43 -5.81 10.57
N ILE A 126 18.86 -4.63 10.30
CA ILE A 126 17.51 -4.27 10.74
C ILE A 126 16.46 -5.21 10.12
N LEU A 127 16.54 -5.49 8.83
CA LEU A 127 15.66 -6.44 8.15
C LEU A 127 15.76 -7.85 8.74
N ASP A 128 16.98 -8.34 9.01
CA ASP A 128 17.20 -9.64 9.63
C ASP A 128 16.65 -9.70 11.06
N MET A 129 16.79 -8.61 11.85
CA MET A 129 16.23 -8.51 13.19
C MET A 129 14.71 -8.48 13.17
N ALA A 130 14.11 -7.69 12.27
CA ALA A 130 12.66 -7.61 12.08
C ALA A 130 12.05 -8.96 11.70
N LEU A 131 12.65 -9.66 10.73
CA LEU A 131 12.26 -11.02 10.33
C LEU A 131 12.36 -12.02 11.48
N LYS A 132 13.42 -11.95 12.27
CA LYS A 132 13.65 -12.86 13.40
C LYS A 132 12.66 -12.64 14.53
N THR A 133 12.23 -11.42 14.77
CA THR A 133 11.27 -11.05 15.82
C THR A 133 9.82 -11.08 15.36
N GLY A 134 9.57 -11.13 14.05
CA GLY A 134 8.23 -11.05 13.50
C GLY A 134 7.60 -9.68 13.71
N ALA A 135 8.32 -8.59 13.43
CA ALA A 135 7.84 -7.23 13.59
C ALA A 135 7.92 -6.43 12.28
N PRO A 136 7.03 -5.45 12.05
CA PRO A 136 7.05 -4.62 10.86
C PRO A 136 8.37 -3.86 10.68
N VAL A 137 8.70 -3.56 9.41
CA VAL A 137 9.85 -2.71 9.08
C VAL A 137 9.41 -1.47 8.32
N ILE A 138 9.94 -0.31 8.72
CA ILE A 138 9.63 1.00 8.12
C ILE A 138 10.94 1.63 7.64
N GLY A 139 11.02 1.89 6.34
CA GLY A 139 12.14 2.58 5.71
C GLY A 139 11.80 4.04 5.41
N LEU A 140 12.55 4.99 5.98
CA LEU A 140 12.43 6.42 5.71
C LEU A 140 13.53 6.81 4.71
N ASN A 141 13.15 6.88 3.43
CA ASN A 141 14.08 6.93 2.30
C ASN A 141 14.36 8.36 1.83
N ASP A 142 15.65 8.69 1.72
CA ASP A 142 16.15 9.99 1.23
C ASP A 142 17.58 9.79 0.71
N SER A 143 17.73 9.37 -0.57
CA SER A 143 19.00 8.84 -1.08
C SER A 143 19.26 9.22 -2.53
N GLY A 144 20.47 9.70 -2.78
CA GLY A 144 20.98 9.90 -4.14
C GLY A 144 21.32 8.61 -4.89
N GLY A 145 21.06 7.42 -4.33
CA GLY A 145 21.37 6.14 -4.95
C GLY A 145 22.66 5.50 -4.45
N ALA A 146 23.35 4.74 -5.29
CA ALA A 146 24.59 4.06 -4.94
C ALA A 146 25.75 5.03 -4.70
N ARG A 147 26.53 4.83 -3.64
CA ARG A 147 27.76 5.59 -3.37
C ARG A 147 28.82 5.21 -4.39
N ILE A 148 29.05 6.08 -5.36
CA ILE A 148 29.89 5.81 -6.53
C ILE A 148 31.35 5.47 -6.12
N GLN A 149 31.85 6.12 -5.05
CA GLN A 149 33.20 5.92 -4.52
C GLN A 149 33.45 4.48 -4.03
N GLU A 150 32.41 3.75 -3.70
CA GLU A 150 32.52 2.36 -3.25
C GLU A 150 32.29 1.33 -4.36
N GLY A 151 32.00 1.80 -5.58
CA GLY A 151 31.89 0.95 -6.76
C GLY A 151 30.87 -0.18 -6.59
N VAL A 152 31.28 -1.40 -6.98
CA VAL A 152 30.39 -2.57 -6.95
C VAL A 152 30.00 -3.03 -5.55
N ALA A 153 30.76 -2.68 -4.51
CA ALA A 153 30.40 -2.99 -3.12
C ALA A 153 29.09 -2.32 -2.71
N SER A 154 28.86 -1.08 -3.16
CA SER A 154 27.58 -0.38 -3.00
C SER A 154 26.42 -1.11 -3.70
N LEU A 155 26.62 -1.59 -4.93
CA LEU A 155 25.61 -2.37 -5.66
C LEU A 155 25.32 -3.71 -4.97
N GLY A 156 26.36 -4.38 -4.46
CA GLY A 156 26.20 -5.61 -3.68
C GLY A 156 25.32 -5.42 -2.46
N SER A 157 25.49 -4.30 -1.76
CA SER A 157 24.67 -3.97 -0.58
C SER A 157 23.21 -3.71 -0.94
N TYR A 158 22.93 -3.07 -2.08
CA TYR A 158 21.53 -2.98 -2.57
C TYR A 158 20.95 -4.37 -2.85
N ALA A 159 21.67 -5.24 -3.50
CA ALA A 159 21.22 -6.61 -3.77
C ALA A 159 20.90 -7.38 -2.48
N GLU A 160 21.70 -7.21 -1.44
CA GLU A 160 21.47 -7.80 -0.13
C GLU A 160 20.20 -7.26 0.56
N ILE A 161 19.86 -5.99 0.37
CA ILE A 161 18.61 -5.38 0.85
C ILE A 161 17.43 -5.97 0.06
N PHE A 162 17.49 -6.00 -1.28
CA PHE A 162 16.42 -6.55 -2.12
C PHE A 162 16.12 -8.01 -1.78
N PHE A 163 17.16 -8.81 -1.59
CA PHE A 163 17.01 -10.21 -1.18
C PHE A 163 16.22 -10.34 0.13
N ARG A 164 16.49 -9.47 1.11
CA ARG A 164 15.77 -9.47 2.39
C ARG A 164 14.35 -8.94 2.27
N ASN A 165 14.11 -7.90 1.46
CA ASN A 165 12.74 -7.45 1.18
C ASN A 165 11.90 -8.59 0.59
N VAL A 166 12.44 -9.34 -0.37
CA VAL A 166 11.73 -10.50 -0.96
C VAL A 166 11.46 -11.58 0.09
N ARG A 167 12.43 -11.88 0.95
CA ARG A 167 12.22 -12.87 2.04
C ARG A 167 11.22 -12.40 3.11
N ALA A 168 11.12 -11.11 3.32
CA ALA A 168 10.17 -10.50 4.26
C ALA A 168 8.76 -10.36 3.68
N SER A 169 8.61 -10.38 2.36
CA SER A 169 7.33 -10.24 1.66
C SER A 169 6.33 -11.31 2.11
N GLY A 170 5.16 -10.88 2.57
CA GLY A 170 4.11 -11.74 3.13
C GLY A 170 4.46 -12.40 4.46
N VAL A 171 5.58 -12.04 5.09
CA VAL A 171 6.00 -12.53 6.42
C VAL A 171 5.85 -11.46 7.49
N ILE A 172 6.39 -10.27 7.23
CA ILE A 172 6.24 -9.07 8.05
C ILE A 172 5.83 -7.90 7.17
N PRO A 173 4.99 -6.97 7.64
CA PRO A 173 4.66 -5.75 6.90
C PRO A 173 5.89 -4.88 6.64
N GLN A 174 6.00 -4.36 5.43
CA GLN A 174 7.09 -3.50 4.98
C GLN A 174 6.52 -2.20 4.43
N ILE A 175 6.90 -1.06 5.01
CA ILE A 175 6.45 0.27 4.60
C ILE A 175 7.64 1.10 4.21
N SER A 176 7.59 1.73 3.04
CA SER A 176 8.58 2.68 2.58
C SER A 176 8.00 4.09 2.51
N VAL A 177 8.64 5.03 3.18
CA VAL A 177 8.29 6.46 3.12
C VAL A 177 9.37 7.19 2.35
N ILE A 178 9.00 7.84 1.27
CA ILE A 178 9.92 8.61 0.44
C ILE A 178 9.84 10.08 0.88
N MET A 179 10.92 10.55 1.49
CA MET A 179 11.00 11.88 2.11
C MET A 179 12.06 12.78 1.45
N GLY A 180 12.51 12.38 0.27
CA GLY A 180 13.49 13.08 -0.53
C GLY A 180 13.71 12.38 -1.86
N PRO A 181 14.78 12.69 -2.60
CA PRO A 181 15.09 11.95 -3.82
C PRO A 181 15.40 10.48 -3.52
N CYS A 182 14.90 9.61 -4.39
CA CYS A 182 15.27 8.20 -4.48
C CYS A 182 15.56 7.88 -5.93
N ALA A 183 16.83 7.69 -6.27
CA ALA A 183 17.27 7.49 -7.65
C ALA A 183 18.01 6.17 -7.83
N GLY A 184 17.89 5.57 -9.01
CA GLY A 184 18.59 4.35 -9.39
C GLY A 184 18.27 3.18 -8.46
N GLY A 185 19.29 2.59 -7.83
CA GLY A 185 19.12 1.45 -6.91
C GLY A 185 18.16 1.72 -5.74
N ALA A 186 18.03 2.98 -5.31
CA ALA A 186 17.18 3.35 -4.18
C ALA A 186 15.67 3.17 -4.42
N VAL A 187 15.20 3.03 -5.66
CA VAL A 187 13.77 2.88 -5.96
C VAL A 187 13.29 1.44 -5.90
N TYR A 188 14.19 0.45 -6.07
CA TYR A 188 13.76 -0.94 -6.16
C TYR A 188 13.32 -1.52 -4.81
N SER A 189 14.02 -1.19 -3.72
CA SER A 189 13.60 -1.63 -2.38
C SER A 189 12.19 -1.13 -2.04
N PRO A 190 11.86 0.18 -2.16
CA PRO A 190 10.48 0.66 -1.97
C PRO A 190 9.46 -0.03 -2.86
N ALA A 191 9.79 -0.30 -4.12
CA ALA A 191 8.87 -0.96 -5.07
C ALA A 191 8.55 -2.43 -4.69
N ILE A 192 9.44 -3.09 -3.91
CA ILE A 192 9.23 -4.45 -3.41
C ILE A 192 8.40 -4.45 -2.12
N THR A 193 8.42 -3.37 -1.33
CA THR A 193 7.68 -3.28 -0.06
C THR A 193 6.16 -3.22 -0.26
N ASP A 194 5.39 -3.43 0.80
CA ASP A 194 3.94 -3.53 0.71
C ASP A 194 3.28 -2.18 0.41
N PHE A 195 3.73 -1.11 1.08
CA PHE A 195 3.20 0.24 0.90
C PHE A 195 4.31 1.26 0.69
N VAL A 196 4.03 2.21 -0.20
CA VAL A 196 4.87 3.38 -0.48
C VAL A 196 4.08 4.64 -0.15
N VAL A 197 4.62 5.48 0.72
CA VAL A 197 4.13 6.82 1.03
C VAL A 197 5.10 7.84 0.46
N MET A 198 4.63 8.84 -0.26
CA MET A 198 5.49 9.90 -0.82
C MET A 198 5.07 11.28 -0.31
N VAL A 199 6.06 12.08 0.14
CA VAL A 199 5.83 13.48 0.51
C VAL A 199 5.82 14.34 -0.75
N ASP A 200 4.78 15.14 -0.95
CA ASP A 200 4.62 16.00 -2.12
C ASP A 200 5.78 17.03 -2.24
N LYS A 201 6.14 17.38 -3.47
CA LYS A 201 7.16 18.38 -3.86
C LYS A 201 8.59 18.09 -3.39
N THR A 202 8.79 17.29 -2.36
CA THR A 202 10.13 17.02 -1.79
C THR A 202 10.65 15.64 -2.12
N SER A 203 9.77 14.71 -2.48
CA SER A 203 10.13 13.32 -2.80
C SER A 203 10.01 13.02 -4.29
N HIS A 204 11.00 12.29 -4.79
CA HIS A 204 11.04 11.87 -6.20
C HIS A 204 11.55 10.44 -6.30
N MET A 205 10.91 9.64 -7.15
CA MET A 205 11.37 8.28 -7.48
C MET A 205 11.56 8.15 -8.98
N PHE A 206 12.74 7.73 -9.43
CA PHE A 206 13.00 7.39 -10.83
C PHE A 206 14.24 6.50 -10.95
N ILE A 207 14.25 5.63 -11.96
CA ILE A 207 15.42 4.78 -12.25
C ILE A 207 16.57 5.66 -12.73
N THR A 208 16.30 6.58 -13.65
CA THR A 208 17.27 7.55 -14.17
C THR A 208 16.65 8.94 -14.17
N GLY A 209 17.42 9.93 -13.71
CA GLY A 209 16.95 11.31 -13.62
C GLY A 209 16.78 11.99 -14.98
N PRO A 210 16.13 13.17 -15.00
CA PRO A 210 15.82 13.93 -16.22
C PRO A 210 17.03 14.19 -17.13
N GLU A 211 18.21 14.48 -16.57
CA GLU A 211 19.43 14.75 -17.34
C GLU A 211 19.88 13.55 -18.19
N VAL A 212 19.77 12.34 -17.63
CA VAL A 212 20.12 11.11 -18.36
C VAL A 212 19.09 10.84 -19.45
N ILE A 213 17.80 11.02 -19.16
CA ILE A 213 16.71 10.89 -20.14
C ILE A 213 16.93 11.85 -21.30
N LYS A 214 17.20 13.13 -21.01
CA LYS A 214 17.50 14.12 -22.03
C LYS A 214 18.68 13.72 -22.91
N THR A 215 19.75 13.17 -22.31
CA THR A 215 20.95 12.77 -23.03
C THR A 215 20.71 11.56 -23.93
N VAL A 216 19.89 10.57 -23.49
CA VAL A 216 19.72 9.28 -24.18
C VAL A 216 18.55 9.33 -25.17
N THR A 217 17.42 9.95 -24.80
CA THR A 217 16.16 9.94 -25.57
C THR A 217 15.82 11.29 -26.19
N ASN A 218 16.56 12.37 -25.85
CA ASN A 218 16.25 13.76 -26.19
C ASN A 218 14.88 14.24 -25.64
N GLU A 219 14.34 13.59 -24.63
CA GLU A 219 13.09 13.96 -23.99
C GLU A 219 13.37 14.95 -22.84
N GLU A 220 12.64 16.07 -22.81
CA GLU A 220 12.73 17.05 -21.73
C GLU A 220 11.56 16.83 -20.76
N VAL A 221 11.89 16.53 -19.50
CA VAL A 221 10.90 16.28 -18.44
C VAL A 221 11.41 16.90 -17.13
N SER A 222 10.50 17.46 -16.32
CA SER A 222 10.87 17.95 -15.00
C SER A 222 11.01 16.81 -13.98
N PHE A 223 11.64 17.06 -12.84
CA PHE A 223 11.72 16.09 -11.73
C PHE A 223 10.32 15.68 -11.26
N GLU A 224 9.40 16.63 -11.12
CA GLU A 224 8.02 16.39 -10.69
C GLU A 224 7.23 15.57 -11.73
N ASP A 225 7.31 15.94 -13.00
CA ASP A 225 6.57 15.23 -14.06
C ASP A 225 7.10 13.82 -14.31
N LEU A 226 8.40 13.58 -14.04
CA LEU A 226 9.01 12.28 -14.20
C LEU A 226 8.71 11.35 -13.01
N GLY A 227 8.90 11.84 -11.80
CA GLY A 227 8.91 10.98 -10.62
C GLY A 227 8.43 11.62 -9.33
N GLY A 228 7.66 12.72 -9.39
CA GLY A 228 7.04 13.34 -8.22
C GLY A 228 5.91 12.50 -7.65
N ALA A 229 5.49 12.83 -6.43
CA ALA A 229 4.44 12.11 -5.70
C ALA A 229 3.13 12.04 -6.51
N SER A 230 2.68 13.15 -7.10
CA SER A 230 1.47 13.21 -7.92
C SER A 230 1.56 12.31 -9.17
N THR A 231 2.73 12.28 -9.85
CA THR A 231 2.94 11.42 -11.02
C THR A 231 2.83 9.93 -10.65
N HIS A 232 3.44 9.53 -9.55
CA HIS A 232 3.36 8.14 -9.10
C HIS A 232 2.00 7.78 -8.50
N ALA A 233 1.26 8.74 -7.95
CA ALA A 233 -0.09 8.53 -7.45
C ALA A 233 -1.15 8.40 -8.56
N THR A 234 -0.93 9.04 -9.74
CA THR A 234 -1.98 9.11 -10.77
C THR A 234 -1.65 8.34 -12.05
N LYS A 235 -0.37 8.21 -12.40
CA LYS A 235 0.05 7.59 -13.68
C LYS A 235 0.62 6.19 -13.50
N SER A 236 1.54 5.99 -12.56
CA SER A 236 2.26 4.71 -12.44
C SER A 236 1.72 3.79 -11.36
N GLY A 237 0.94 4.30 -10.40
CA GLY A 237 0.43 3.54 -9.27
C GLY A 237 1.50 3.02 -8.30
N VAL A 238 2.74 3.53 -8.36
CA VAL A 238 3.82 3.15 -7.45
C VAL A 238 3.55 3.65 -6.04
N THR A 239 3.02 4.87 -5.91
CA THR A 239 2.66 5.46 -4.62
C THR A 239 1.29 5.00 -4.17
N HIS A 240 1.20 4.54 -2.93
CA HIS A 240 -0.05 4.14 -2.29
C HIS A 240 -0.72 5.31 -1.55
N PHE A 241 0.08 6.19 -0.96
CA PHE A 241 -0.38 7.38 -0.25
C PHE A 241 0.52 8.58 -0.57
N THR A 242 -0.10 9.74 -0.71
CA THR A 242 0.61 11.03 -0.81
C THR A 242 0.37 11.83 0.45
N ALA A 243 1.40 12.52 0.93
CA ALA A 243 1.34 13.39 2.09
C ALA A 243 1.82 14.80 1.71
N GLN A 244 1.22 15.83 2.30
CA GLN A 244 1.57 17.21 2.02
C GLN A 244 2.93 17.59 2.63
N ASP A 245 3.24 16.96 3.77
CA ASP A 245 4.45 17.22 4.55
C ASP A 245 4.95 15.94 5.26
N PRO A 246 6.15 15.98 5.87
CA PRO A 246 6.70 14.85 6.60
C PRO A 246 5.85 14.35 7.77
N ASP A 247 5.17 15.22 8.49
CA ASP A 247 4.38 14.85 9.67
C ASP A 247 3.13 14.06 9.26
N GLU A 248 2.44 14.50 8.21
CA GLU A 248 1.32 13.76 7.63
C GLU A 248 1.76 12.38 7.12
N ALA A 249 2.93 12.29 6.46
CA ALA A 249 3.46 11.02 5.99
C ALA A 249 3.69 10.03 7.14
N LEU A 250 4.23 10.49 8.27
CA LEU A 250 4.46 9.67 9.45
C LEU A 250 3.14 9.29 10.15
N SER A 251 2.15 10.18 10.14
CA SER A 251 0.81 9.90 10.65
C SER A 251 0.12 8.79 9.84
N ILE A 252 0.20 8.83 8.51
CA ILE A 252 -0.31 7.77 7.62
C ILE A 252 0.36 6.43 7.95
N VAL A 253 1.67 6.41 8.20
CA VAL A 253 2.39 5.17 8.57
C VAL A 253 1.88 4.61 9.89
N ARG A 254 1.67 5.46 10.92
CA ARG A 254 1.11 5.04 12.21
C ARG A 254 -0.28 4.45 12.04
N GLU A 255 -1.13 5.09 11.26
CA GLU A 255 -2.47 4.62 10.95
C GLU A 255 -2.44 3.27 10.23
N LEU A 256 -1.60 3.11 9.19
CA LEU A 256 -1.39 1.85 8.48
C LEU A 256 -0.98 0.72 9.43
N VAL A 257 0.01 0.96 10.31
CA VAL A 257 0.45 -0.02 11.32
C VAL A 257 -0.73 -0.41 12.23
N GLY A 258 -1.65 0.51 12.52
CA GLY A 258 -2.86 0.25 13.29
C GLY A 258 -3.84 -0.75 12.65
N PHE A 259 -3.80 -0.91 11.32
CA PHE A 259 -4.63 -1.88 10.59
C PHE A 259 -3.95 -3.25 10.39
N MET A 260 -2.63 -3.34 10.55
CA MET A 260 -1.86 -4.55 10.22
C MET A 260 -1.48 -5.36 11.45
N PRO A 261 -1.35 -6.71 11.36
CA PRO A 261 -0.70 -7.50 12.38
C PRO A 261 0.81 -7.22 12.40
N SER A 262 1.51 -7.71 13.42
CA SER A 262 2.98 -7.61 13.45
C SER A 262 3.64 -8.53 12.41
N ASN A 263 3.00 -9.65 12.10
CA ASN A 263 3.49 -10.65 11.14
C ASN A 263 2.35 -11.56 10.66
N ASN A 264 2.64 -12.42 9.71
CA ASN A 264 1.66 -13.32 9.09
C ASN A 264 1.11 -14.44 9.99
N LEU A 265 1.64 -14.61 11.20
CA LEU A 265 1.14 -15.59 12.18
C LEU A 265 0.15 -14.96 13.16
N GLU A 266 0.08 -13.65 13.21
CA GLU A 266 -0.80 -12.90 14.09
C GLU A 266 -2.04 -12.39 13.34
N LYS A 267 -3.03 -11.94 14.10
CA LYS A 267 -4.21 -11.24 13.57
C LYS A 267 -4.00 -9.74 13.72
N PRO A 268 -4.65 -8.93 12.87
CA PRO A 268 -4.69 -7.48 13.07
C PRO A 268 -5.19 -7.10 14.46
N PRO A 269 -4.74 -5.97 15.02
CA PRO A 269 -5.21 -5.50 16.31
C PRO A 269 -6.70 -5.17 16.25
N ILE A 270 -7.41 -5.45 17.35
CA ILE A 270 -8.81 -5.03 17.51
C ILE A 270 -8.81 -3.64 18.14
N SER A 271 -9.53 -2.72 17.53
CA SER A 271 -9.75 -1.36 18.06
C SER A 271 -11.12 -1.28 18.72
N GLY A 272 -11.24 -0.46 19.76
CA GLY A 272 -12.56 -0.16 20.32
C GLY A 272 -13.40 0.65 19.32
N THR A 273 -14.71 0.40 19.26
CA THR A 273 -15.68 1.19 18.52
C THR A 273 -16.86 1.52 19.39
N SER A 274 -17.49 2.67 19.14
CA SER A 274 -18.75 3.04 19.76
C SER A 274 -19.97 2.59 18.94
N ASP A 275 -19.76 2.11 17.72
CA ASP A 275 -20.82 1.67 16.83
C ASP A 275 -21.43 0.33 17.30
N PRO A 276 -22.77 0.24 17.46
CA PRO A 276 -23.42 -1.02 17.76
C PRO A 276 -23.24 -2.02 16.60
N LEU A 277 -23.00 -3.29 16.93
CA LEU A 277 -22.85 -4.36 15.94
C LEU A 277 -24.13 -4.63 15.12
N ASP A 278 -25.27 -4.23 15.64
CA ASP A 278 -26.60 -4.42 15.06
C ASP A 278 -27.24 -3.11 14.55
N ARG A 279 -26.43 -2.05 14.36
CA ARG A 279 -26.92 -0.80 13.84
C ARG A 279 -27.49 -0.94 12.43
N SER A 280 -28.53 -0.19 12.11
CA SER A 280 -29.09 -0.09 10.77
C SER A 280 -28.28 0.93 9.94
N CYS A 281 -28.08 0.64 8.67
CA CYS A 281 -27.44 1.52 7.70
C CYS A 281 -28.54 2.08 6.75
N ASP A 282 -29.43 2.90 7.27
CA ASP A 282 -30.63 3.36 6.55
C ASP A 282 -30.32 4.25 5.33
N GLY A 283 -29.10 4.79 5.25
CA GLY A 283 -28.59 5.57 4.10
C GLY A 283 -28.46 4.74 2.83
N LEU A 284 -28.20 3.45 2.95
CA LEU A 284 -27.94 2.55 1.82
C LEU A 284 -29.14 2.38 0.88
N ASP A 285 -30.36 2.43 1.41
CA ASP A 285 -31.58 2.26 0.60
C ASP A 285 -31.73 3.31 -0.52
N LYS A 286 -31.15 4.48 -0.31
CA LYS A 286 -31.22 5.62 -1.24
C LYS A 286 -29.96 5.83 -2.05
N LEU A 287 -28.87 5.21 -1.62
CA LEU A 287 -27.56 5.43 -2.19
C LEU A 287 -27.36 4.73 -3.54
N VAL A 288 -27.84 3.49 -3.64
CA VAL A 288 -27.71 2.69 -4.87
C VAL A 288 -28.93 2.93 -5.76
N PRO A 289 -28.77 3.63 -6.91
CA PRO A 289 -29.91 3.90 -7.81
C PRO A 289 -30.50 2.61 -8.39
N ILE A 290 -31.81 2.54 -8.52
CA ILE A 290 -32.50 1.43 -9.18
C ILE A 290 -32.17 1.43 -10.68
N ASP A 291 -32.09 2.60 -11.30
CA ASP A 291 -31.69 2.75 -12.70
C ASP A 291 -30.21 2.36 -12.87
N PRO A 292 -29.93 1.27 -13.62
CA PRO A 292 -28.56 0.79 -13.81
C PRO A 292 -27.64 1.74 -14.59
N SER A 293 -28.19 2.77 -15.23
CA SER A 293 -27.42 3.78 -15.98
C SER A 293 -26.92 4.92 -15.10
N GLN A 294 -27.51 5.12 -13.93
CA GLN A 294 -27.14 6.22 -13.02
C GLN A 294 -25.87 5.88 -12.23
N PRO A 295 -24.83 6.71 -12.29
CA PRO A 295 -23.64 6.51 -11.46
C PRO A 295 -23.92 6.87 -9.99
N TYR A 296 -23.18 6.24 -9.08
CA TYR A 296 -23.10 6.60 -7.67
C TYR A 296 -21.68 6.35 -7.17
N ASP A 297 -21.35 6.92 -6.02
CA ASP A 297 -20.04 6.74 -5.39
C ASP A 297 -20.10 5.59 -4.39
N ILE A 298 -19.36 4.50 -4.64
CA ILE A 298 -19.33 3.33 -3.77
C ILE A 298 -18.66 3.63 -2.42
N THR A 299 -17.79 4.66 -2.34
CA THR A 299 -17.13 5.02 -1.07
C THR A 299 -18.14 5.43 -0.02
N MET A 300 -19.23 6.09 -0.41
CA MET A 300 -20.33 6.44 0.51
C MET A 300 -20.99 5.19 1.13
N ALA A 301 -21.14 4.11 0.35
CA ALA A 301 -21.67 2.85 0.88
C ALA A 301 -20.66 2.16 1.81
N ILE A 302 -19.38 2.25 1.48
CA ILE A 302 -18.28 1.70 2.30
C ILE A 302 -18.26 2.44 3.65
N GLU A 303 -18.23 3.76 3.64
CA GLU A 303 -18.22 4.60 4.85
C GLU A 303 -19.46 4.39 5.74
N GLU A 304 -20.65 4.26 5.13
CA GLU A 304 -21.90 4.01 5.87
C GLU A 304 -21.86 2.69 6.66
N ILE A 305 -21.13 1.69 6.17
CA ILE A 305 -21.04 0.36 6.79
C ILE A 305 -19.93 0.30 7.84
N LEU A 306 -18.81 0.98 7.61
CA LEU A 306 -17.64 0.91 8.48
C LEU A 306 -17.86 1.56 9.83
N ASP A 307 -17.17 1.07 10.85
CA ASP A 307 -17.15 1.67 12.18
C ASP A 307 -16.71 3.13 12.08
N ASP A 308 -17.49 4.04 12.68
CA ASP A 308 -17.26 5.49 12.71
C ASP A 308 -17.09 6.12 11.30
N GLY A 309 -17.48 5.42 10.23
CA GLY A 309 -17.30 5.85 8.84
C GLY A 309 -15.81 5.91 8.41
N ALA A 310 -14.92 5.33 9.17
CA ALA A 310 -13.48 5.46 8.94
C ALA A 310 -12.98 4.51 7.86
N PHE A 311 -12.56 5.07 6.72
CA PHE A 311 -12.01 4.35 5.59
C PHE A 311 -10.66 4.91 5.16
N LEU A 312 -9.62 4.09 5.21
CA LEU A 312 -8.29 4.43 4.71
C LEU A 312 -8.14 3.89 3.28
N GLU A 313 -8.47 4.72 2.29
CA GLU A 313 -8.36 4.35 0.88
C GLU A 313 -6.90 4.26 0.44
N VAL A 314 -6.53 3.16 -0.22
CA VAL A 314 -5.20 2.91 -0.78
C VAL A 314 -5.20 3.23 -2.27
N GLN A 315 -4.21 3.98 -2.74
CA GLN A 315 -4.09 4.39 -4.16
C GLN A 315 -5.35 5.12 -4.69
N ALA A 316 -5.90 6.04 -3.92
CA ALA A 316 -7.10 6.79 -4.31
C ALA A 316 -6.98 7.51 -5.67
N GLY A 317 -5.78 7.96 -6.04
CA GLY A 317 -5.49 8.64 -7.31
C GLY A 317 -5.27 7.71 -8.50
N PHE A 318 -5.13 6.39 -8.31
CA PHE A 318 -4.80 5.42 -9.36
C PHE A 318 -5.93 4.42 -9.57
N ALA A 319 -6.25 4.10 -10.85
CA ALA A 319 -7.30 3.15 -11.20
C ALA A 319 -8.60 3.39 -10.42
N GLY A 320 -9.16 4.61 -10.54
CA GLY A 320 -10.32 5.05 -9.77
C GLY A 320 -11.61 4.27 -10.01
N ASN A 321 -11.64 3.39 -11.01
CA ASN A 321 -12.74 2.45 -11.31
C ASN A 321 -12.81 1.26 -10.34
N ILE A 322 -11.79 1.10 -9.48
CA ILE A 322 -11.79 0.19 -8.33
C ILE A 322 -11.28 0.92 -7.08
N VAL A 323 -12.00 0.78 -5.98
CA VAL A 323 -11.63 1.31 -4.66
C VAL A 323 -11.08 0.16 -3.83
N VAL A 324 -9.94 0.36 -3.18
CA VAL A 324 -9.39 -0.58 -2.20
C VAL A 324 -8.92 0.18 -0.97
N GLY A 325 -9.03 -0.41 0.21
CA GLY A 325 -8.62 0.26 1.43
C GLY A 325 -8.92 -0.55 2.69
N PHE A 326 -8.58 0.02 3.83
CA PHE A 326 -8.81 -0.58 5.14
C PHE A 326 -9.92 0.13 5.91
N GLY A 327 -10.67 -0.62 6.65
CA GLY A 327 -11.64 -0.12 7.61
C GLY A 327 -11.82 -1.10 8.76
N ARG A 328 -12.80 -0.86 9.61
CA ARG A 328 -13.15 -1.75 10.72
C ARG A 328 -14.63 -2.07 10.74
N LEU A 329 -14.94 -3.28 11.20
CA LEU A 329 -16.30 -3.72 11.54
C LEU A 329 -16.28 -4.37 12.91
N GLY A 330 -16.98 -3.80 13.87
CA GLY A 330 -16.95 -4.24 15.25
C GLY A 330 -15.55 -4.23 15.85
N GLY A 331 -14.72 -3.25 15.48
CA GLY A 331 -13.33 -3.11 15.89
C GLY A 331 -12.34 -3.97 15.12
N HIS A 332 -12.79 -4.93 14.32
CA HIS A 332 -11.91 -5.83 13.54
C HIS A 332 -11.51 -5.18 12.21
N THR A 333 -10.21 -5.21 11.91
CA THR A 333 -9.71 -4.76 10.61
C THR A 333 -10.25 -5.61 9.48
N ILE A 334 -10.72 -4.97 8.42
CA ILE A 334 -11.10 -5.58 7.15
C ILE A 334 -10.44 -4.85 5.98
N GLY A 335 -10.14 -5.59 4.92
CA GLY A 335 -9.79 -5.05 3.61
C GLY A 335 -11.04 -4.91 2.75
N VAL A 336 -11.28 -3.73 2.23
CA VAL A 336 -12.43 -3.45 1.36
C VAL A 336 -11.97 -3.35 -0.08
N VAL A 337 -12.74 -3.96 -0.99
CA VAL A 337 -12.56 -3.85 -2.44
C VAL A 337 -13.91 -3.53 -3.06
N GLY A 338 -14.02 -2.48 -3.86
CA GLY A 338 -15.30 -2.10 -4.47
C GLY A 338 -15.15 -1.64 -5.92
N ASN A 339 -16.06 -2.04 -6.82
CA ASN A 339 -16.16 -1.38 -8.11
C ASN A 339 -16.69 0.05 -7.90
N GLN A 340 -16.14 1.04 -8.61
CA GLN A 340 -16.57 2.43 -8.55
C GLN A 340 -17.42 2.80 -9.77
N PRO A 341 -18.76 2.78 -9.66
CA PRO A 341 -19.65 3.02 -10.81
C PRO A 341 -19.55 4.43 -11.41
N SER A 342 -19.06 5.40 -10.63
CA SER A 342 -18.86 6.78 -11.13
C SER A 342 -17.66 6.89 -12.07
N VAL A 343 -16.77 5.88 -12.13
CA VAL A 343 -15.58 5.87 -12.97
C VAL A 343 -15.64 4.64 -13.89
N LEU A 344 -15.64 4.85 -15.21
CA LEU A 344 -15.74 3.78 -16.21
C LEU A 344 -16.89 2.79 -15.95
N ALA A 345 -17.99 3.27 -15.33
CA ALA A 345 -19.14 2.44 -14.91
C ALA A 345 -18.77 1.23 -14.03
N GLY A 346 -17.64 1.25 -13.34
CA GLY A 346 -17.14 0.13 -12.54
C GLY A 346 -16.48 -1.00 -13.35
N CYS A 347 -16.24 -0.81 -14.66
CA CYS A 347 -15.52 -1.80 -15.47
C CYS A 347 -14.13 -2.09 -14.92
N LEU A 348 -13.68 -3.34 -15.03
CA LEU A 348 -12.30 -3.72 -14.73
C LEU A 348 -11.40 -3.48 -15.94
N ASP A 349 -10.37 -2.68 -15.79
CA ASP A 349 -9.30 -2.53 -16.75
C ASP A 349 -7.99 -3.16 -16.23
N ILE A 350 -6.88 -2.94 -16.96
CA ILE A 350 -5.57 -3.47 -16.58
C ILE A 350 -5.16 -2.97 -15.20
N ASP A 351 -5.28 -1.66 -14.97
CA ASP A 351 -4.79 -1.00 -13.76
C ASP A 351 -5.64 -1.37 -12.53
N ALA A 352 -6.97 -1.41 -12.69
CA ALA A 352 -7.89 -1.90 -11.66
C ALA A 352 -7.59 -3.35 -11.27
N SER A 353 -7.30 -4.20 -12.26
CA SER A 353 -6.96 -5.60 -12.01
C SER A 353 -5.65 -5.76 -11.23
N ILE A 354 -4.64 -4.93 -11.53
CA ILE A 354 -3.35 -4.94 -10.83
C ILE A 354 -3.51 -4.40 -9.40
N LYS A 355 -4.20 -3.26 -9.23
CA LYS A 355 -4.47 -2.63 -7.92
C LYS A 355 -5.23 -3.59 -7.01
N GLY A 356 -6.34 -4.15 -7.48
CA GLY A 356 -7.16 -5.09 -6.73
C GLY A 356 -6.39 -6.37 -6.35
N ALA A 357 -5.68 -6.99 -7.32
CA ALA A 357 -4.94 -8.22 -7.07
C ALA A 357 -3.82 -8.04 -6.02
N ARG A 358 -3.08 -6.93 -6.07
CA ARG A 358 -2.04 -6.64 -5.08
C ARG A 358 -2.64 -6.48 -3.68
N PHE A 359 -3.73 -5.74 -3.56
CA PHE A 359 -4.39 -5.48 -2.28
C PHE A 359 -4.99 -6.75 -1.68
N VAL A 360 -5.69 -7.57 -2.47
CA VAL A 360 -6.25 -8.87 -2.02
C VAL A 360 -5.15 -9.79 -1.49
N ARG A 361 -4.01 -9.91 -2.21
CA ARG A 361 -2.90 -10.76 -1.78
C ARG A 361 -2.22 -10.24 -0.51
N PHE A 362 -2.15 -8.93 -0.32
CA PHE A 362 -1.68 -8.33 0.93
C PHE A 362 -2.61 -8.72 2.10
N CYS A 363 -3.91 -8.55 1.94
CA CYS A 363 -4.89 -8.90 2.97
C CYS A 363 -4.81 -10.38 3.33
N ASP A 364 -4.70 -11.27 2.34
CA ASP A 364 -4.55 -12.71 2.57
C ASP A 364 -3.27 -13.04 3.34
N ALA A 365 -2.13 -12.47 2.94
CA ALA A 365 -0.85 -12.70 3.60
C ALA A 365 -0.84 -12.29 5.08
N PHE A 366 -1.64 -11.28 5.45
CA PHE A 366 -1.66 -10.71 6.80
C PHE A 366 -2.97 -10.95 7.57
N ASN A 367 -3.71 -12.01 7.22
CA ASN A 367 -4.90 -12.46 7.95
C ASN A 367 -6.01 -11.39 8.06
N ILE A 368 -6.13 -10.52 7.05
CA ILE A 368 -7.14 -9.46 7.00
C ILE A 368 -8.33 -9.95 6.17
N PRO A 369 -9.53 -10.13 6.76
CA PRO A 369 -10.73 -10.52 6.03
C PRO A 369 -11.08 -9.51 4.94
N LEU A 370 -11.70 -9.98 3.85
CA LEU A 370 -12.05 -9.18 2.69
C LEU A 370 -13.57 -8.94 2.62
N LEU A 371 -13.96 -7.68 2.43
CA LEU A 371 -15.31 -7.27 2.08
C LEU A 371 -15.30 -6.69 0.66
N THR A 372 -16.03 -7.31 -0.25
CA THR A 372 -16.05 -6.93 -1.67
C THR A 372 -17.42 -6.41 -2.06
N PHE A 373 -17.46 -5.18 -2.62
CA PHE A 373 -18.67 -4.60 -3.23
C PHE A 373 -18.62 -4.76 -4.73
N VAL A 374 -19.70 -5.30 -5.31
CA VAL A 374 -19.75 -5.62 -6.74
C VAL A 374 -20.82 -4.79 -7.43
N ASP A 375 -20.37 -3.95 -8.35
CA ASP A 375 -21.18 -3.31 -9.38
C ASP A 375 -20.33 -3.24 -10.66
N VAL A 376 -20.26 -4.34 -11.39
CA VAL A 376 -19.35 -4.51 -12.52
C VAL A 376 -20.07 -4.98 -13.78
N PRO A 377 -20.09 -4.17 -14.87
CA PRO A 377 -20.71 -4.58 -16.12
C PRO A 377 -19.80 -5.48 -16.98
N GLY A 378 -18.53 -5.57 -16.67
CA GLY A 378 -17.56 -6.38 -17.44
C GLY A 378 -16.13 -5.89 -17.29
N PHE A 379 -15.22 -6.52 -18.04
CA PHE A 379 -13.92 -5.96 -18.33
C PHE A 379 -14.05 -4.86 -19.39
N LEU A 380 -13.20 -3.81 -19.27
CA LEU A 380 -13.22 -2.70 -20.21
C LEU A 380 -12.83 -3.17 -21.62
N PRO A 381 -13.72 -3.05 -22.62
CA PRO A 381 -13.41 -3.46 -23.99
C PRO A 381 -12.49 -2.44 -24.68
N GLY A 382 -11.72 -2.89 -25.66
CA GLY A 382 -10.92 -2.02 -26.51
C GLY A 382 -9.57 -2.63 -26.89
N ALA A 383 -9.08 -2.27 -28.08
CA ALA A 383 -7.82 -2.78 -28.61
C ALA A 383 -6.62 -2.47 -27.69
N SER A 384 -6.60 -1.30 -27.05
CA SER A 384 -5.55 -0.92 -26.08
C SER A 384 -5.52 -1.84 -24.87
N GLN A 385 -6.68 -2.25 -24.37
CA GLN A 385 -6.78 -3.19 -23.25
C GLN A 385 -6.34 -4.59 -23.67
N GLU A 386 -6.80 -5.08 -24.83
CA GLU A 386 -6.43 -6.40 -25.35
C GLU A 386 -4.90 -6.47 -25.60
N TRP A 387 -4.35 -5.49 -26.31
CA TRP A 387 -2.91 -5.45 -26.60
C TRP A 387 -2.05 -5.17 -25.36
N GLY A 388 -2.55 -4.40 -24.40
CA GLY A 388 -1.94 -4.18 -23.11
C GLY A 388 -1.95 -5.43 -22.21
N GLY A 389 -2.76 -6.43 -22.55
CA GLY A 389 -2.82 -7.73 -21.86
C GLY A 389 -3.85 -7.81 -20.75
N ILE A 390 -5.05 -7.25 -20.96
CA ILE A 390 -6.18 -7.32 -20.00
C ILE A 390 -6.46 -8.76 -19.54
N ILE A 391 -6.38 -9.75 -20.45
CA ILE A 391 -6.55 -11.17 -20.11
C ILE A 391 -5.54 -11.61 -19.05
N ARG A 392 -4.27 -11.26 -19.24
CA ARG A 392 -3.18 -11.60 -18.31
C ARG A 392 -3.32 -10.88 -16.96
N HIS A 393 -3.71 -9.60 -16.98
CA HIS A 393 -3.85 -8.80 -15.77
C HIS A 393 -5.15 -9.10 -15.03
N GLY A 394 -6.27 -9.30 -15.73
CA GLY A 394 -7.52 -9.76 -15.13
C GLY A 394 -7.39 -11.13 -14.46
N ALA A 395 -6.60 -12.04 -15.07
CA ALA A 395 -6.30 -13.32 -14.47
C ALA A 395 -5.55 -13.23 -13.14
N LYS A 396 -4.76 -12.15 -12.89
CA LYS A 396 -4.10 -11.94 -11.58
C LYS A 396 -5.11 -11.66 -10.47
N LEU A 397 -6.16 -10.88 -10.76
CA LEU A 397 -7.20 -10.59 -9.78
C LEU A 397 -8.02 -11.85 -9.48
N LEU A 398 -8.40 -12.60 -10.52
CA LEU A 398 -9.04 -13.91 -10.36
C LEU A 398 -8.20 -14.85 -9.50
N TYR A 399 -6.89 -14.94 -9.79
CA TYR A 399 -5.95 -15.77 -9.04
C TYR A 399 -5.89 -15.35 -7.57
N ALA A 400 -5.76 -14.05 -7.30
CA ALA A 400 -5.66 -13.52 -5.95
C ALA A 400 -6.87 -13.90 -5.08
N TYR A 401 -8.09 -13.72 -5.59
CA TYR A 401 -9.30 -14.10 -4.87
C TYR A 401 -9.47 -15.62 -4.72
N ALA A 402 -9.11 -16.39 -5.74
CA ALA A 402 -9.20 -17.86 -5.68
C ALA A 402 -8.17 -18.47 -4.72
N GLU A 403 -6.97 -17.88 -4.61
CA GLU A 403 -5.90 -18.30 -3.70
C GLU A 403 -6.19 -17.91 -2.25
N ALA A 404 -6.83 -16.74 -2.03
CA ALA A 404 -7.02 -16.16 -0.71
C ALA A 404 -7.76 -17.10 0.25
N THR A 405 -7.18 -17.26 1.44
CA THR A 405 -7.64 -18.15 2.52
C THR A 405 -8.37 -17.41 3.63
N VAL A 406 -8.26 -16.08 3.69
CA VAL A 406 -9.01 -15.24 4.63
C VAL A 406 -10.51 -15.26 4.34
N PRO A 407 -11.37 -14.96 5.32
CA PRO A 407 -12.80 -14.82 5.07
C PRO A 407 -13.10 -13.80 3.97
N LYS A 408 -13.93 -14.20 2.99
CA LYS A 408 -14.32 -13.39 1.83
C LYS A 408 -15.83 -13.18 1.85
N LEU A 409 -16.24 -11.95 2.16
CA LEU A 409 -17.63 -11.51 2.11
C LEU A 409 -17.86 -10.69 0.85
N THR A 410 -18.96 -10.92 0.16
CA THR A 410 -19.28 -10.23 -1.10
C THR A 410 -20.68 -9.66 -1.04
N VAL A 411 -20.81 -8.39 -1.39
CA VAL A 411 -22.06 -7.64 -1.47
C VAL A 411 -22.26 -7.21 -2.92
N ILE A 412 -23.24 -7.78 -3.59
CA ILE A 412 -23.59 -7.39 -4.96
C ILE A 412 -24.63 -6.28 -4.86
N THR A 413 -24.22 -5.05 -5.15
CA THR A 413 -25.08 -3.88 -5.02
C THR A 413 -25.97 -3.69 -6.23
N ARG A 414 -25.44 -3.95 -7.43
CA ARG A 414 -26.24 -3.75 -8.67
C ARG A 414 -25.82 -4.72 -9.78
N LYS A 415 -24.87 -4.37 -10.65
CA LYS A 415 -24.46 -5.22 -11.79
C LYS A 415 -23.42 -6.24 -11.40
N ALA A 416 -23.55 -7.45 -11.91
CA ALA A 416 -22.58 -8.52 -11.76
C ALA A 416 -22.57 -9.35 -13.05
N TYR A 417 -21.80 -8.89 -14.09
CA TYR A 417 -21.89 -9.48 -15.41
C TYR A 417 -20.62 -10.21 -15.83
N GLY A 418 -20.82 -11.36 -16.44
CA GLY A 418 -19.81 -12.14 -17.14
C GLY A 418 -18.62 -12.55 -16.27
N GLY A 419 -17.45 -12.67 -16.89
CA GLY A 419 -16.22 -13.04 -16.19
C GLY A 419 -15.76 -12.03 -15.14
N ALA A 420 -16.15 -10.76 -15.25
CA ALA A 420 -15.84 -9.76 -14.23
C ALA A 420 -16.58 -10.03 -12.91
N TYR A 421 -17.83 -10.50 -12.96
CA TYR A 421 -18.52 -11.00 -11.78
C TYR A 421 -17.75 -12.15 -11.12
N ASP A 422 -17.30 -13.13 -11.94
CA ASP A 422 -16.53 -14.25 -11.38
C ASP A 422 -15.28 -13.77 -10.65
N VAL A 423 -14.56 -12.82 -11.24
CA VAL A 423 -13.29 -12.29 -10.70
C VAL A 423 -13.48 -11.52 -9.40
N MET A 424 -14.61 -10.82 -9.22
CA MET A 424 -14.88 -9.99 -8.03
C MET A 424 -15.42 -10.81 -6.85
N SER A 425 -14.63 -11.76 -6.37
CA SER A 425 -14.94 -12.58 -5.18
C SER A 425 -16.29 -13.32 -5.25
N SER A 426 -16.66 -13.81 -6.45
CA SER A 426 -17.91 -14.54 -6.59
C SER A 426 -17.90 -15.83 -5.75
N LYS A 427 -19.09 -16.29 -5.38
CA LYS A 427 -19.22 -17.60 -4.72
C LYS A 427 -18.70 -18.77 -5.58
N HIS A 428 -18.66 -18.60 -6.90
CA HIS A 428 -18.18 -19.62 -7.83
C HIS A 428 -16.66 -19.83 -7.72
N ILE A 429 -15.90 -18.80 -7.32
CA ILE A 429 -14.47 -18.90 -6.99
C ILE A 429 -14.22 -19.00 -5.48
N ARG A 430 -15.21 -19.46 -4.71
CA ARG A 430 -15.12 -19.70 -3.26
C ARG A 430 -15.15 -18.45 -2.39
N GLY A 431 -15.92 -17.40 -2.77
CA GLY A 431 -16.39 -16.39 -1.81
C GLY A 431 -17.24 -17.07 -0.72
N ASP A 432 -16.91 -16.82 0.56
CA ASP A 432 -17.50 -17.58 1.68
C ASP A 432 -18.95 -17.19 1.95
N TYR A 433 -19.24 -15.89 1.94
CA TYR A 433 -20.58 -15.37 2.17
C TYR A 433 -20.92 -14.29 1.15
N ASN A 434 -21.96 -14.53 0.35
CA ASN A 434 -22.38 -13.63 -0.73
C ASN A 434 -23.83 -13.19 -0.48
N ILE A 435 -24.06 -11.89 -0.51
CA ILE A 435 -25.38 -11.28 -0.45
C ILE A 435 -25.58 -10.38 -1.67
N ALA A 436 -26.83 -10.14 -2.03
CA ALA A 436 -27.16 -9.25 -3.13
C ALA A 436 -28.35 -8.37 -2.77
N TRP A 437 -28.35 -7.14 -3.27
CA TRP A 437 -29.55 -6.32 -3.27
C TRP A 437 -30.65 -7.03 -4.06
N PRO A 438 -31.93 -6.90 -3.67
CA PRO A 438 -33.04 -7.48 -4.43
C PRO A 438 -33.12 -6.97 -5.88
N THR A 439 -32.61 -5.77 -6.12
CA THR A 439 -32.55 -5.13 -7.44
C THR A 439 -31.26 -5.43 -8.21
N ALA A 440 -30.39 -6.29 -7.68
CA ALA A 440 -29.15 -6.64 -8.34
C ALA A 440 -29.39 -7.49 -9.61
N GLN A 441 -28.55 -7.27 -10.61
CA GLN A 441 -28.61 -7.98 -11.89
C GLN A 441 -27.37 -8.87 -12.04
N LEU A 442 -27.59 -10.19 -12.02
CA LEU A 442 -26.54 -11.19 -12.21
C LEU A 442 -26.76 -11.90 -13.53
N ALA A 443 -25.87 -11.75 -14.50
CA ALA A 443 -26.03 -12.31 -15.84
C ALA A 443 -24.69 -12.57 -16.53
N VAL A 444 -24.74 -13.35 -17.63
CA VAL A 444 -23.61 -13.55 -18.53
C VAL A 444 -23.19 -12.22 -19.21
N MET A 445 -24.17 -11.39 -19.53
CA MET A 445 -24.02 -10.05 -20.10
C MET A 445 -25.31 -9.26 -19.89
N GLY A 446 -25.27 -7.95 -20.13
CA GLY A 446 -26.48 -7.12 -20.05
C GLY A 446 -27.59 -7.62 -20.98
N ALA A 447 -28.83 -7.43 -20.55
CA ALA A 447 -30.01 -7.97 -21.21
C ALA A 447 -30.13 -7.56 -22.69
N GLU A 448 -29.86 -6.30 -23.04
CA GLU A 448 -29.88 -5.81 -24.42
C GLU A 448 -28.93 -6.61 -25.33
N GLY A 449 -27.70 -6.83 -24.89
CA GLY A 449 -26.70 -7.61 -25.63
C GLY A 449 -27.11 -9.08 -25.79
N ALA A 450 -27.62 -9.68 -24.72
CA ALA A 450 -28.08 -11.05 -24.71
C ALA A 450 -29.27 -11.26 -25.70
N VAL A 451 -30.26 -10.40 -25.64
CA VAL A 451 -31.44 -10.42 -26.49
C VAL A 451 -31.08 -10.22 -27.97
N GLN A 452 -30.16 -9.29 -28.24
CA GLN A 452 -29.68 -9.06 -29.61
C GLN A 452 -28.98 -10.29 -30.21
N ILE A 453 -28.33 -11.11 -29.40
CA ILE A 453 -27.68 -12.36 -29.85
C ILE A 453 -28.73 -13.47 -30.00
N ILE A 454 -29.50 -13.72 -28.94
CA ILE A 454 -30.42 -14.86 -28.85
C ILE A 454 -31.60 -14.71 -29.82
N HIS A 455 -32.18 -13.51 -29.90
CA HIS A 455 -33.42 -13.24 -30.62
C HIS A 455 -33.24 -12.44 -31.91
N ARG A 456 -32.00 -12.32 -32.44
CA ARG A 456 -31.65 -11.54 -33.64
C ARG A 456 -32.63 -11.76 -34.81
N LYS A 457 -32.95 -13.01 -35.13
CA LYS A 457 -33.84 -13.35 -36.23
C LYS A 457 -35.29 -12.92 -35.95
N ARG A 458 -35.74 -13.12 -34.72
CA ARG A 458 -37.10 -12.79 -34.29
C ARG A 458 -37.34 -11.28 -34.34
N ILE A 459 -36.39 -10.51 -33.84
CA ILE A 459 -36.44 -9.05 -33.88
C ILE A 459 -36.46 -8.55 -35.34
N ALA A 460 -35.59 -9.09 -36.21
CA ALA A 460 -35.48 -8.66 -37.60
C ALA A 460 -36.75 -9.00 -38.44
N THR A 461 -37.55 -9.99 -38.04
CA THR A 461 -38.80 -10.38 -38.75
C THR A 461 -40.05 -9.83 -38.10
N SER A 462 -39.96 -9.11 -37.00
CA SER A 462 -41.10 -8.49 -36.33
C SER A 462 -41.67 -7.31 -37.13
N GLY A 463 -42.95 -7.12 -37.04
CA GLY A 463 -43.63 -5.93 -37.63
C GLY A 463 -43.24 -4.62 -36.93
N ASN A 464 -42.73 -4.68 -35.68
CA ASN A 464 -42.15 -3.58 -34.95
C ASN A 464 -40.90 -4.08 -34.19
N PRO A 465 -39.71 -4.02 -34.83
CA PRO A 465 -38.49 -4.57 -34.25
C PRO A 465 -38.07 -3.92 -32.93
N GLU A 466 -38.32 -2.64 -32.74
CA GLU A 466 -37.97 -1.92 -31.53
C GLU A 466 -38.83 -2.36 -30.34
N GLN A 467 -40.13 -2.36 -30.50
CA GLN A 467 -41.08 -2.84 -29.47
C GLN A 467 -40.85 -4.32 -29.10
N GLU A 468 -40.56 -5.16 -30.12
CA GLU A 468 -40.27 -6.58 -29.85
C GLU A 468 -38.94 -6.74 -29.10
N ARG A 469 -37.92 -5.96 -29.44
CA ARG A 469 -36.66 -5.96 -28.68
C ARG A 469 -36.91 -5.59 -27.23
N ASP A 470 -37.57 -4.47 -26.96
CA ASP A 470 -37.80 -3.97 -25.60
C ASP A 470 -38.56 -5.00 -24.76
N ARG A 471 -39.62 -5.60 -25.32
CA ARG A 471 -40.36 -6.67 -24.66
C ARG A 471 -39.47 -7.89 -24.33
N LEU A 472 -38.58 -8.27 -25.24
CA LEU A 472 -37.65 -9.39 -25.01
C LEU A 472 -36.56 -9.05 -24.00
N VAL A 473 -36.16 -7.79 -23.89
CA VAL A 473 -35.24 -7.31 -22.83
C VAL A 473 -35.92 -7.43 -21.47
N ASP A 474 -37.16 -6.97 -21.33
CA ASP A 474 -37.93 -7.09 -20.09
C ASP A 474 -38.10 -8.58 -19.69
N ASP A 475 -38.52 -9.45 -20.65
CA ASP A 475 -38.65 -10.88 -20.41
C ASP A 475 -37.32 -11.53 -19.97
N TYR A 476 -36.19 -11.08 -20.52
CA TYR A 476 -34.87 -11.60 -20.18
C TYR A 476 -34.43 -11.12 -18.78
N GLU A 477 -34.68 -9.86 -18.45
CA GLU A 477 -34.36 -9.32 -17.13
C GLU A 477 -35.15 -10.02 -16.04
N GLU A 478 -36.45 -10.20 -16.23
CA GLU A 478 -37.31 -10.90 -15.29
C GLU A 478 -36.89 -12.37 -15.09
N THR A 479 -36.47 -13.04 -16.16
CA THR A 479 -36.18 -14.49 -16.12
C THR A 479 -34.73 -14.76 -15.64
N PHE A 480 -33.75 -14.01 -16.09
CA PHE A 480 -32.33 -14.35 -15.95
C PHE A 480 -31.49 -13.29 -15.23
N ALA A 481 -31.73 -11.99 -15.48
CA ALA A 481 -30.87 -10.93 -14.94
C ALA A 481 -31.36 -10.45 -13.56
N ASN A 482 -31.44 -11.37 -12.61
CA ASN A 482 -31.87 -11.10 -11.23
C ASN A 482 -31.14 -12.06 -10.26
N PRO A 483 -31.14 -11.82 -8.93
CA PRO A 483 -30.40 -12.64 -7.99
C PRO A 483 -31.02 -14.00 -7.68
N TYR A 484 -32.30 -14.24 -8.02
CA TYR A 484 -33.02 -15.43 -7.59
C TYR A 484 -32.52 -16.74 -8.22
N PRO A 485 -32.17 -16.81 -9.52
CA PRO A 485 -31.61 -18.04 -10.12
C PRO A 485 -30.31 -18.46 -9.45
N VAL A 486 -29.52 -17.49 -8.97
CA VAL A 486 -28.23 -17.72 -8.29
C VAL A 486 -28.43 -18.08 -6.83
N SER A 487 -29.54 -17.66 -6.19
CA SER A 487 -29.84 -17.95 -4.79
C SER A 487 -29.97 -19.44 -4.48
N TYR A 488 -30.40 -20.23 -5.46
CA TYR A 488 -30.46 -21.71 -5.36
C TYR A 488 -29.13 -22.35 -4.96
N THR A 489 -28.05 -21.68 -5.15
CA THR A 489 -26.73 -22.26 -5.02
C THR A 489 -25.87 -21.60 -3.95
N HIS A 490 -26.37 -20.79 -3.03
CA HIS A 490 -25.68 -20.18 -1.87
C HIS A 490 -25.62 -18.65 -1.82
N LEU A 491 -26.34 -17.91 -2.68
CA LEU A 491 -26.53 -16.48 -2.47
C LEU A 491 -27.57 -16.29 -1.36
N THR A 492 -27.25 -15.53 -0.33
CA THR A 492 -28.19 -15.16 0.71
C THR A 492 -28.79 -13.79 0.36
N LEU A 493 -30.10 -13.72 0.27
CA LEU A 493 -30.82 -12.45 0.17
C LEU A 493 -31.09 -11.92 1.59
N PRO A 494 -30.99 -10.62 1.84
CA PRO A 494 -31.38 -10.06 3.11
C PRO A 494 -32.84 -10.42 3.41
N THR A 495 -33.10 -11.11 4.52
CA THR A 495 -34.46 -11.52 4.91
C THR A 495 -35.16 -10.49 5.76
N LYS A 496 -34.52 -9.36 6.07
CA LYS A 496 -35.15 -8.21 6.72
C LYS A 496 -35.02 -7.02 5.79
N ALA A 497 -36.16 -6.62 5.22
CA ALA A 497 -36.34 -5.30 4.65
C ALA A 497 -36.52 -4.31 5.79
#